data_89d128321630467eb23576ba9297b659
#
_entry.id   89d128321630467eb23576ba9297b659
#
_cell.length_a   1.000
_cell.length_b   1.000
_cell.length_c   1.000
_cell.angle_alpha   90.00
_cell.angle_beta   90.00
_cell.angle_gamma   90.00
#
_symmetry.space_group_name_H-M   'P 1'
#
loop_
_entity.id
_entity.type
_entity.pdbx_description
1 polymer ?
#
loop_
_entity_poly.entity_id
_entity_poly.type
_entity_poly.pdbx_seq_one_letter_code
_entity_poly.pdbx_strand_id
1 'polypeptide(L)'
;MQETKPLQGITVIDFTRLLPGPLGTHLLSQLGAKVIKIESPKRLDYTRFYEPKIGDGSLMFHAMNHSKEQVIIDYETEEGYQKISDLIATADVLIEQFRPGAMASFNLDFETVKNSNPNIVYVSVTGYGQNGDLHTKAGHDINYLATAGLLDLNRDSQGKPVIPGFQIADIAGGSYMLISACTSGLLAQKLQNKPQYIDLSLLDATIPLNAIAHSMSQGGASYKKTPILSGMLVNYNVYECLDGKWVALGALEPKFWNAFCEMVDKPDWKRKTDMELIDGIFSKKDLELLFKTKTRDEWARLSKDYDTCLSPILEIEEVIDHRHIQGRQVFIDTKVKDKTIKTYGAPFKTYS
;
A
#
# COMPACT_ATOMS: atom_id res chain seq x y z
N MET A 1 -27.39 4.43 8.10
CA MET A 1 -26.66 4.32 6.82
C MET A 1 -26.32 2.86 6.61
N GLN A 2 -26.63 2.29 5.45
CA GLN A 2 -26.31 0.91 5.11
C GLN A 2 -24.94 0.89 4.40
N GLU A 3 -24.06 -0.05 4.76
CA GLU A 3 -22.78 -0.21 4.07
C GLU A 3 -23.02 -0.69 2.64
N THR A 4 -22.36 -0.07 1.67
CA THR A 4 -22.50 -0.35 0.24
C THR A 4 -21.18 -0.84 -0.35
N LYS A 5 -21.27 -1.50 -1.49
CA LYS A 5 -20.09 -1.94 -2.27
C LYS A 5 -20.04 -1.16 -3.57
N PRO A 6 -19.19 -0.14 -3.69
CA PRO A 6 -19.24 0.81 -4.80
C PRO A 6 -18.91 0.20 -6.17
N LEU A 7 -18.23 -0.95 -6.22
CA LEU A 7 -17.89 -1.66 -7.46
C LEU A 7 -18.79 -2.89 -7.72
N GLN A 8 -19.95 -2.97 -7.04
CA GLN A 8 -20.91 -4.05 -7.31
C GLN A 8 -21.39 -4.00 -8.76
N GLY A 9 -21.32 -5.12 -9.45
CA GLY A 9 -21.68 -5.24 -10.87
C GLY A 9 -20.51 -5.04 -11.83
N ILE A 10 -19.34 -4.62 -11.36
CA ILE A 10 -18.12 -4.47 -12.16
C ILE A 10 -17.41 -5.82 -12.25
N THR A 11 -17.01 -6.22 -13.47
CA THR A 11 -16.23 -7.44 -13.76
C THR A 11 -14.81 -7.06 -14.17
N VAL A 12 -13.82 -7.64 -13.49
CA VAL A 12 -12.39 -7.40 -13.70
C VAL A 12 -11.71 -8.69 -14.15
N ILE A 13 -11.01 -8.65 -15.28
CA ILE A 13 -10.10 -9.71 -15.73
C ILE A 13 -8.69 -9.37 -15.22
N ASP A 14 -8.11 -10.27 -14.45
CA ASP A 14 -6.86 -10.07 -13.71
C ASP A 14 -5.77 -11.03 -14.22
N PHE A 15 -4.82 -10.53 -15.02
CA PHE A 15 -3.63 -11.25 -15.47
C PHE A 15 -2.40 -11.02 -14.59
N THR A 16 -2.57 -10.41 -13.42
CA THR A 16 -1.46 -10.02 -12.56
C THR A 16 -0.91 -11.16 -11.71
N ARG A 17 0.31 -11.00 -11.20
CA ARG A 17 1.01 -11.98 -10.36
C ARG A 17 1.81 -11.28 -9.26
N LEU A 18 2.24 -12.04 -8.26
CA LEU A 18 3.04 -11.57 -7.12
C LEU A 18 2.27 -10.62 -6.21
N LEU A 19 2.75 -9.38 -6.04
CA LEU A 19 2.25 -8.49 -5.00
C LEU A 19 1.41 -7.32 -5.54
N PRO A 20 1.90 -6.40 -6.42
CA PRO A 20 1.19 -5.15 -6.67
C PRO A 20 -0.20 -5.36 -7.29
N GLY A 21 -0.28 -6.12 -8.36
CA GLY A 21 -1.54 -6.42 -9.02
C GLY A 21 -2.49 -7.26 -8.17
N PRO A 22 -2.08 -8.44 -7.68
CA PRO A 22 -2.96 -9.32 -6.90
C PRO A 22 -3.54 -8.69 -5.64
N LEU A 23 -2.77 -7.89 -4.90
CA LEU A 23 -3.31 -7.16 -3.76
C LEU A 23 -4.28 -6.07 -4.21
N GLY A 24 -3.96 -5.31 -5.26
CA GLY A 24 -4.86 -4.29 -5.80
C GLY A 24 -6.19 -4.87 -6.28
N THR A 25 -6.16 -5.96 -7.05
CA THR A 25 -7.38 -6.63 -7.54
C THR A 25 -8.15 -7.34 -6.42
N HIS A 26 -7.48 -7.81 -5.36
CA HIS A 26 -8.14 -8.26 -4.15
C HIS A 26 -8.92 -7.10 -3.48
N LEU A 27 -8.30 -5.92 -3.33
CA LEU A 27 -8.97 -4.76 -2.75
C LEU A 27 -10.16 -4.29 -3.61
N LEU A 28 -10.07 -4.37 -4.95
CA LEU A 28 -11.22 -4.14 -5.84
C LEU A 28 -12.36 -5.14 -5.56
N SER A 29 -12.03 -6.43 -5.31
CA SER A 29 -13.05 -7.42 -4.96
C SER A 29 -13.72 -7.13 -3.61
N GLN A 30 -12.98 -6.62 -2.63
CA GLN A 30 -13.54 -6.21 -1.35
C GLN A 30 -14.47 -4.99 -1.48
N LEU A 31 -14.25 -4.15 -2.50
CA LEU A 31 -15.14 -3.05 -2.87
C LEU A 31 -16.34 -3.50 -3.71
N GLY A 32 -16.45 -4.79 -4.03
CA GLY A 32 -17.61 -5.40 -4.68
C GLY A 32 -17.44 -5.85 -6.12
N ALA A 33 -16.28 -5.64 -6.74
CA ALA A 33 -16.02 -6.13 -8.09
C ALA A 33 -15.94 -7.66 -8.12
N LYS A 34 -16.46 -8.26 -9.20
CA LYS A 34 -16.20 -9.65 -9.56
C LYS A 34 -14.82 -9.69 -10.22
N VAL A 35 -13.86 -10.36 -9.61
CA VAL A 35 -12.50 -10.50 -10.16
C VAL A 35 -12.29 -11.92 -10.66
N ILE A 36 -11.89 -12.07 -11.91
CA ILE A 36 -11.54 -13.34 -12.56
C ILE A 36 -10.03 -13.31 -12.80
N LYS A 37 -9.28 -14.07 -11.96
CA LYS A 37 -7.84 -14.20 -12.09
C LYS A 37 -7.49 -15.24 -13.14
N ILE A 38 -6.75 -14.82 -14.16
CA ILE A 38 -6.28 -15.67 -15.26
C ILE A 38 -4.83 -16.06 -15.02
N GLU A 39 -4.56 -17.34 -15.04
CA GLU A 39 -3.20 -17.89 -15.01
C GLU A 39 -2.98 -18.83 -16.20
N SER A 40 -1.79 -18.80 -16.80
CA SER A 40 -1.38 -19.83 -17.76
C SER A 40 -0.84 -21.05 -17.02
N PRO A 41 -1.13 -22.29 -17.45
CA PRO A 41 -0.51 -23.48 -16.87
C PRO A 41 1.02 -23.49 -17.00
N LYS A 42 1.57 -22.74 -17.97
CA LYS A 42 3.02 -22.55 -18.18
C LYS A 42 3.62 -21.52 -17.23
N ARG A 43 2.79 -20.66 -16.61
CA ARG A 43 3.25 -19.50 -15.84
C ARG A 43 2.27 -19.17 -14.69
N LEU A 44 2.13 -20.10 -13.77
CA LEU A 44 1.36 -19.88 -12.54
C LEU A 44 1.96 -18.73 -11.70
N ASP A 45 1.15 -18.14 -10.85
CA ASP A 45 1.63 -17.18 -9.86
C ASP A 45 2.58 -17.88 -8.87
N TYR A 46 3.86 -17.46 -8.81
CA TYR A 46 4.83 -18.18 -7.96
C TYR A 46 4.59 -17.98 -6.47
N THR A 47 3.76 -17.03 -6.05
CA THR A 47 3.32 -16.94 -4.65
C THR A 47 2.59 -18.22 -4.20
N ARG A 48 2.04 -19.02 -5.11
CA ARG A 48 1.51 -20.34 -4.81
C ARG A 48 2.53 -21.28 -4.18
N PHE A 49 3.81 -21.09 -4.48
CA PHE A 49 4.88 -22.01 -4.08
C PHE A 49 5.65 -21.57 -2.83
N TYR A 50 5.32 -20.41 -2.26
CA TYR A 50 5.94 -19.89 -1.04
C TYR A 50 5.47 -20.66 0.20
N GLU A 51 6.24 -20.57 1.28
CA GLU A 51 5.83 -21.06 2.59
C GLU A 51 5.27 -19.88 3.44
N PRO A 52 4.41 -20.15 4.41
CA PRO A 52 3.77 -21.44 4.72
C PRO A 52 2.63 -21.76 3.76
N LYS A 53 2.42 -23.04 3.45
CA LYS A 53 1.38 -23.51 2.54
C LYS A 53 0.06 -23.88 3.23
N ILE A 54 -1.03 -23.68 2.50
CA ILE A 54 -2.35 -24.25 2.79
C ILE A 54 -2.93 -24.82 1.49
N GLY A 55 -3.10 -26.14 1.45
CA GLY A 55 -3.66 -26.81 0.27
C GLY A 55 -2.79 -26.62 -0.96
N ASP A 56 -3.34 -26.03 -2.01
CA ASP A 56 -2.73 -25.83 -3.33
C ASP A 56 -1.99 -24.49 -3.49
N GLY A 57 -1.89 -23.70 -2.44
CA GLY A 57 -1.20 -22.41 -2.45
C GLY A 57 -0.54 -22.06 -1.12
N SER A 58 0.15 -20.96 -1.09
CA SER A 58 0.70 -20.37 0.13
C SER A 58 -0.34 -19.51 0.86
N LEU A 59 -0.09 -19.21 2.16
CA LEU A 59 -0.87 -18.20 2.88
C LEU A 59 -0.88 -16.86 2.15
N MET A 60 0.28 -16.43 1.62
CA MET A 60 0.40 -15.19 0.85
C MET A 60 -0.48 -15.21 -0.40
N PHE A 61 -0.47 -16.31 -1.16
CA PHE A 61 -1.32 -16.47 -2.34
C PHE A 61 -2.81 -16.34 -1.96
N HIS A 62 -3.23 -17.08 -0.95
CA HIS A 62 -4.63 -17.06 -0.52
C HIS A 62 -5.05 -15.72 0.06
N ALA A 63 -4.19 -15.04 0.82
CA ALA A 63 -4.48 -13.71 1.35
C ALA A 63 -4.86 -12.69 0.27
N MET A 64 -4.29 -12.81 -0.93
CA MET A 64 -4.51 -11.89 -2.04
C MET A 64 -5.47 -12.42 -3.13
N ASN A 65 -5.83 -13.71 -3.11
CA ASN A 65 -6.55 -14.29 -4.24
C ASN A 65 -7.80 -15.10 -3.85
N HIS A 66 -8.07 -15.33 -2.57
CA HIS A 66 -9.20 -16.16 -2.13
C HIS A 66 -10.58 -15.66 -2.59
N SER A 67 -10.72 -14.33 -2.76
CA SER A 67 -11.98 -13.67 -3.16
C SER A 67 -12.20 -13.64 -4.67
N LYS A 68 -11.27 -14.19 -5.45
CA LYS A 68 -11.30 -14.17 -6.91
C LYS A 68 -11.75 -15.52 -7.46
N GLU A 69 -12.45 -15.48 -8.57
CA GLU A 69 -12.62 -16.65 -9.43
C GLU A 69 -11.27 -16.93 -10.11
N GLN A 70 -10.69 -18.12 -9.88
CA GLN A 70 -9.37 -18.48 -10.40
C GLN A 70 -9.53 -19.42 -11.58
N VAL A 71 -8.99 -19.04 -12.73
CA VAL A 71 -9.11 -19.78 -13.97
C VAL A 71 -7.72 -20.01 -14.56
N ILE A 72 -7.38 -21.28 -14.82
CA ILE A 72 -6.13 -21.67 -15.48
C ILE A 72 -6.44 -21.98 -16.93
N ILE A 73 -5.95 -21.15 -17.85
CA ILE A 73 -6.18 -21.25 -19.30
C ILE A 73 -4.85 -21.06 -20.03
N ASP A 74 -4.54 -21.96 -20.95
CA ASP A 74 -3.44 -21.76 -21.91
C ASP A 74 -3.91 -20.88 -23.06
N TYR A 75 -3.83 -19.56 -22.87
CA TYR A 75 -4.24 -18.56 -23.86
C TYR A 75 -3.30 -18.45 -25.08
N GLU A 76 -2.27 -19.27 -25.15
CA GLU A 76 -1.44 -19.42 -26.34
C GLU A 76 -2.01 -20.44 -27.33
N THR A 77 -3.02 -21.23 -26.91
CA THR A 77 -3.79 -22.11 -27.79
C THR A 77 -5.03 -21.40 -28.35
N GLU A 78 -5.50 -21.82 -29.52
CA GLU A 78 -6.69 -21.23 -30.15
C GLU A 78 -7.94 -21.35 -29.24
N GLU A 79 -8.15 -22.53 -28.63
CA GLU A 79 -9.26 -22.75 -27.70
C GLU A 79 -9.14 -21.85 -26.44
N GLY A 80 -7.95 -21.74 -25.87
CA GLY A 80 -7.71 -20.90 -24.70
C GLY A 80 -7.84 -19.42 -25.03
N TYR A 81 -7.33 -18.97 -26.17
CA TYR A 81 -7.51 -17.60 -26.64
C TYR A 81 -8.99 -17.25 -26.82
N GLN A 82 -9.80 -18.14 -27.43
CA GLN A 82 -11.24 -17.89 -27.59
C GLN A 82 -11.94 -17.75 -26.23
N LYS A 83 -11.66 -18.64 -25.29
CA LYS A 83 -12.23 -18.57 -23.91
C LYS A 83 -11.89 -17.25 -23.21
N ILE A 84 -10.65 -16.78 -23.35
CA ILE A 84 -10.23 -15.49 -22.77
C ILE A 84 -10.92 -14.32 -23.49
N SER A 85 -11.01 -14.38 -24.80
CA SER A 85 -11.68 -13.35 -25.60
C SER A 85 -13.16 -13.21 -25.24
N ASP A 86 -13.85 -14.33 -25.00
CA ASP A 86 -15.25 -14.35 -24.55
C ASP A 86 -15.41 -13.70 -23.17
N LEU A 87 -14.47 -13.93 -22.23
CA LEU A 87 -14.47 -13.29 -20.92
C LEU A 87 -14.21 -11.78 -21.03
N ILE A 88 -13.24 -11.38 -21.86
CA ILE A 88 -12.88 -9.97 -22.07
C ILE A 88 -14.02 -9.20 -22.74
N ALA A 89 -14.75 -9.83 -23.67
CA ALA A 89 -15.86 -9.18 -24.39
C ALA A 89 -16.97 -8.63 -23.47
N THR A 90 -17.11 -9.19 -22.27
CA THR A 90 -18.13 -8.80 -21.29
C THR A 90 -17.56 -8.17 -20.01
N ALA A 91 -16.25 -7.96 -19.96
CA ALA A 91 -15.58 -7.37 -18.79
C ALA A 91 -15.64 -5.83 -18.84
N ASP A 92 -15.63 -5.20 -17.69
CA ASP A 92 -15.51 -3.75 -17.53
C ASP A 92 -14.05 -3.31 -17.47
N VAL A 93 -13.19 -4.13 -16.86
CA VAL A 93 -11.78 -3.82 -16.65
C VAL A 93 -10.92 -5.03 -16.99
N LEU A 94 -9.81 -4.80 -17.72
CA LEU A 94 -8.72 -5.75 -17.89
C LEU A 94 -7.47 -5.18 -17.24
N ILE A 95 -6.80 -5.96 -16.41
CA ILE A 95 -5.57 -5.59 -15.72
C ILE A 95 -4.48 -6.60 -16.05
N GLU A 96 -3.35 -6.10 -16.52
CA GLU A 96 -2.18 -6.93 -16.81
C GLU A 96 -0.92 -6.35 -16.14
N GLN A 97 0.09 -7.21 -15.94
CA GLN A 97 1.34 -6.85 -15.27
C GLN A 97 2.52 -7.54 -15.99
N PHE A 98 2.48 -7.54 -17.31
CA PHE A 98 3.57 -8.08 -18.11
C PHE A 98 4.56 -6.98 -18.49
N ARG A 99 5.66 -7.35 -19.10
CA ARG A 99 6.57 -6.39 -19.72
C ARG A 99 5.89 -5.74 -20.92
N PRO A 100 6.20 -4.47 -21.21
CA PRO A 100 5.68 -3.80 -22.42
C PRO A 100 5.83 -4.67 -23.66
N GLY A 101 4.76 -4.75 -24.44
CA GLY A 101 4.69 -5.55 -25.67
C GLY A 101 4.33 -7.03 -25.49
N ALA A 102 4.37 -7.57 -24.28
CA ALA A 102 4.07 -8.99 -24.06
C ALA A 102 2.61 -9.35 -24.38
N MET A 103 1.64 -8.50 -24.02
CA MET A 103 0.23 -8.76 -24.34
C MET A 103 -0.06 -8.75 -25.83
N ALA A 104 0.69 -7.96 -26.61
CA ALA A 104 0.59 -7.95 -28.08
C ALA A 104 1.00 -9.32 -28.69
N SER A 105 1.98 -10.02 -28.09
CA SER A 105 2.36 -11.36 -28.57
C SER A 105 1.28 -12.43 -28.37
N PHE A 106 0.30 -12.13 -27.50
CA PHE A 106 -0.88 -12.99 -27.25
C PHE A 106 -2.14 -12.48 -27.98
N ASN A 107 -2.06 -11.41 -28.75
CA ASN A 107 -3.21 -10.68 -29.33
C ASN A 107 -4.21 -10.22 -28.26
N LEU A 108 -3.72 -9.82 -27.09
CA LEU A 108 -4.50 -9.37 -25.93
C LEU A 108 -4.10 -7.96 -25.48
N ASP A 109 -3.39 -7.21 -26.34
CA ASP A 109 -3.08 -5.79 -26.12
C ASP A 109 -4.32 -4.91 -26.25
N PHE A 110 -4.21 -3.66 -25.79
CA PHE A 110 -5.32 -2.71 -25.81
C PHE A 110 -5.92 -2.50 -27.20
N GLU A 111 -5.07 -2.37 -28.23
CA GLU A 111 -5.54 -2.12 -29.61
C GLU A 111 -6.40 -3.28 -30.13
N THR A 112 -6.03 -4.50 -29.81
CA THR A 112 -6.81 -5.70 -30.14
C THR A 112 -8.08 -5.79 -29.30
N VAL A 113 -7.97 -5.64 -27.98
CA VAL A 113 -9.08 -5.81 -27.02
C VAL A 113 -10.19 -4.77 -27.23
N LYS A 114 -9.86 -3.51 -27.50
CA LYS A 114 -10.87 -2.46 -27.73
C LYS A 114 -11.77 -2.70 -28.94
N ASN A 115 -11.32 -3.51 -29.91
CA ASN A 115 -12.13 -3.85 -31.08
C ASN A 115 -13.23 -4.87 -30.74
N SER A 116 -12.97 -5.78 -29.77
CA SER A 116 -13.97 -6.75 -29.28
C SER A 116 -14.79 -6.20 -28.12
N ASN A 117 -14.23 -5.27 -27.33
CA ASN A 117 -14.91 -4.62 -26.22
C ASN A 117 -14.65 -3.10 -26.22
N PRO A 118 -15.48 -2.30 -26.92
CA PRO A 118 -15.30 -0.85 -27.03
C PRO A 118 -15.56 -0.06 -25.75
N ASN A 119 -15.95 -0.74 -24.67
CA ASN A 119 -16.19 -0.12 -23.37
C ASN A 119 -15.13 -0.49 -22.31
N ILE A 120 -14.10 -1.23 -22.71
CA ILE A 120 -13.09 -1.73 -21.78
C ILE A 120 -12.26 -0.61 -21.13
N VAL A 121 -11.97 -0.76 -19.87
CA VAL A 121 -10.87 -0.07 -19.19
C VAL A 121 -9.69 -1.02 -19.11
N TYR A 122 -8.61 -0.72 -19.82
CA TYR A 122 -7.41 -1.53 -19.90
C TYR A 122 -6.30 -0.91 -19.07
N VAL A 123 -5.79 -1.61 -18.06
CA VAL A 123 -4.75 -1.11 -17.16
C VAL A 123 -3.50 -1.97 -17.28
N SER A 124 -2.41 -1.36 -17.76
CA SER A 124 -1.08 -1.97 -17.76
C SER A 124 -0.31 -1.51 -16.54
N VAL A 125 0.02 -2.43 -15.63
CA VAL A 125 0.80 -2.16 -14.41
C VAL A 125 2.23 -2.58 -14.65
N THR A 126 3.16 -1.63 -14.74
CA THR A 126 4.57 -1.92 -15.02
C THR A 126 5.51 -1.19 -14.07
N GLY A 127 6.75 -1.65 -14.00
CA GLY A 127 7.74 -1.02 -13.12
C GLY A 127 8.07 0.42 -13.50
N TYR A 128 8.21 0.68 -14.80
CA TYR A 128 8.74 1.95 -15.32
C TYR A 128 7.85 2.59 -16.40
N GLY A 129 6.61 2.14 -16.56
CA GLY A 129 5.71 2.62 -17.61
C GLY A 129 5.91 1.91 -18.95
N GLN A 130 5.08 2.27 -19.92
CA GLN A 130 5.06 1.67 -21.28
C GLN A 130 6.05 2.34 -22.24
N ASN A 131 6.64 3.45 -21.84
CA ASN A 131 7.60 4.22 -22.64
C ASN A 131 8.76 4.75 -21.77
N GLY A 132 9.69 5.52 -22.35
CA GLY A 132 10.89 6.03 -21.67
C GLY A 132 12.05 5.01 -21.66
N ASP A 133 13.22 5.47 -21.23
CA ASP A 133 14.49 4.70 -21.35
C ASP A 133 14.52 3.43 -20.49
N LEU A 134 13.69 3.36 -19.47
CA LEU A 134 13.67 2.24 -18.52
C LEU A 134 12.52 1.25 -18.78
N HIS A 135 11.61 1.51 -19.74
CA HIS A 135 10.36 0.74 -19.91
C HIS A 135 10.57 -0.78 -20.08
N THR A 136 11.69 -1.21 -20.67
CA THR A 136 12.04 -2.63 -20.85
C THR A 136 12.91 -3.20 -19.71
N LYS A 137 13.32 -2.38 -18.74
CA LYS A 137 14.18 -2.83 -17.66
C LYS A 137 13.40 -3.69 -16.64
N ALA A 138 14.10 -4.68 -16.10
CA ALA A 138 13.59 -5.42 -14.94
C ALA A 138 13.77 -4.58 -13.66
N GLY A 139 12.83 -4.71 -12.74
CA GLY A 139 12.89 -4.10 -11.43
C GLY A 139 11.97 -4.79 -10.44
N HIS A 140 12.25 -4.57 -9.18
CA HIS A 140 11.42 -4.88 -8.03
C HIS A 140 11.25 -3.62 -7.19
N ASP A 141 10.46 -3.67 -6.15
CA ASP A 141 10.18 -2.57 -5.23
C ASP A 141 11.40 -1.70 -4.92
N ILE A 142 12.50 -2.33 -4.49
CA ILE A 142 13.75 -1.65 -4.13
C ILE A 142 14.33 -0.79 -5.28
N ASN A 143 14.17 -1.23 -6.54
CA ASN A 143 14.67 -0.50 -7.70
C ASN A 143 13.84 0.76 -7.97
N TYR A 144 12.51 0.68 -7.79
CA TYR A 144 11.61 1.83 -7.93
C TYR A 144 11.84 2.83 -6.81
N LEU A 145 12.00 2.36 -5.55
CA LEU A 145 12.36 3.21 -4.41
C LEU A 145 13.70 3.91 -4.59
N ALA A 146 14.71 3.20 -5.14
CA ALA A 146 16.02 3.78 -5.42
C ALA A 146 15.93 4.88 -6.46
N THR A 147 15.25 4.61 -7.59
CA THR A 147 15.10 5.56 -8.69
C THR A 147 14.21 6.76 -8.31
N ALA A 148 13.18 6.54 -7.50
CA ALA A 148 12.32 7.61 -6.97
C ALA A 148 12.99 8.46 -5.87
N GLY A 149 14.20 8.10 -5.40
CA GLY A 149 14.92 8.83 -4.36
C GLY A 149 14.46 8.52 -2.92
N LEU A 150 13.51 7.59 -2.71
CA LEU A 150 13.01 7.27 -1.37
C LEU A 150 14.08 6.59 -0.51
N LEU A 151 14.90 5.71 -1.08
CA LEU A 151 16.00 5.09 -0.33
C LEU A 151 17.08 6.10 0.10
N ASP A 152 17.22 7.18 -0.66
CA ASP A 152 18.16 8.24 -0.30
C ASP A 152 17.70 9.01 0.95
N LEU A 153 16.41 9.06 1.21
CA LEU A 153 15.82 9.68 2.40
C LEU A 153 15.74 8.74 3.60
N ASN A 154 15.70 7.43 3.36
CA ASN A 154 15.60 6.42 4.40
C ASN A 154 16.99 5.88 4.76
N ARG A 155 17.62 6.45 5.80
CA ARG A 155 19.01 6.18 6.19
C ARG A 155 19.13 5.86 7.67
N ASP A 156 20.13 5.04 8.00
CA ASP A 156 20.53 4.80 9.38
C ASP A 156 21.37 5.98 9.96
N SER A 157 21.76 5.85 11.22
CA SER A 157 22.57 6.84 11.92
C SER A 157 23.97 7.05 11.33
N GLN A 158 24.44 6.12 10.49
CA GLN A 158 25.73 6.20 9.79
C GLN A 158 25.58 6.78 8.39
N GLY A 159 24.34 7.12 7.98
CA GLY A 159 24.03 7.65 6.66
C GLY A 159 23.93 6.60 5.55
N LYS A 160 23.90 5.30 5.88
CA LYS A 160 23.69 4.23 4.92
C LYS A 160 22.20 4.13 4.58
N PRO A 161 21.79 4.00 3.29
CA PRO A 161 20.42 3.71 2.92
C PRO A 161 19.92 2.40 3.55
N VAL A 162 18.71 2.43 4.13
CA VAL A 162 18.08 1.29 4.77
C VAL A 162 16.88 0.85 3.91
N ILE A 163 16.78 -0.46 3.68
CA ILE A 163 15.64 -1.05 2.97
C ILE A 163 14.45 -1.11 3.94
N PRO A 164 13.29 -0.52 3.60
CA PRO A 164 12.07 -0.68 4.39
C PRO A 164 11.67 -2.14 4.56
N GLY A 165 11.12 -2.51 5.71
CA GLY A 165 10.66 -3.86 5.99
C GLY A 165 9.38 -4.27 5.22
N PHE A 166 8.85 -3.41 4.36
CA PHE A 166 7.66 -3.64 3.53
C PHE A 166 7.81 -2.94 2.17
N GLN A 167 7.06 -3.40 1.17
CA GLN A 167 7.19 -3.01 -0.23
C GLN A 167 6.37 -1.76 -0.51
N ILE A 168 6.98 -0.60 -0.40
CA ILE A 168 6.31 0.71 -0.52
C ILE A 168 5.88 0.98 -1.96
N ALA A 169 6.77 0.76 -2.93
CA ALA A 169 6.47 1.02 -4.34
C ALA A 169 5.41 0.05 -4.89
N ASP A 170 5.53 -1.24 -4.55
CA ASP A 170 4.58 -2.26 -4.97
C ASP A 170 3.19 -2.03 -4.37
N ILE A 171 3.11 -1.63 -3.09
CA ILE A 171 1.82 -1.49 -2.39
C ILE A 171 1.24 -0.09 -2.61
N ALA A 172 1.96 0.99 -2.27
CA ALA A 172 1.44 2.34 -2.41
C ALA A 172 1.40 2.78 -3.89
N GLY A 173 2.51 2.59 -4.62
CA GLY A 173 2.62 2.92 -6.04
C GLY A 173 1.87 1.96 -6.97
N GLY A 174 1.72 0.71 -6.57
CA GLY A 174 1.04 -0.32 -7.34
C GLY A 174 -0.38 -0.60 -6.85
N SER A 175 -0.53 -1.38 -5.77
CA SER A 175 -1.83 -1.92 -5.34
C SER A 175 -2.89 -0.85 -5.06
N TYR A 176 -2.54 0.21 -4.30
CA TYR A 176 -3.48 1.29 -4.01
C TYR A 176 -3.72 2.21 -5.21
N MET A 177 -2.68 2.50 -5.99
CA MET A 177 -2.85 3.28 -7.22
C MET A 177 -3.66 2.55 -8.28
N LEU A 178 -3.63 1.21 -8.31
CA LEU A 178 -4.47 0.40 -9.17
C LEU A 178 -5.96 0.63 -8.91
N ILE A 179 -6.37 0.78 -7.65
CA ILE A 179 -7.76 1.14 -7.31
C ILE A 179 -8.13 2.48 -7.95
N SER A 180 -7.27 3.50 -7.77
CA SER A 180 -7.48 4.83 -8.35
C SER A 180 -7.52 4.80 -9.87
N ALA A 181 -6.61 4.06 -10.51
CA ALA A 181 -6.55 3.87 -11.96
C ALA A 181 -7.85 3.24 -12.49
N CYS A 182 -8.28 2.12 -11.91
CA CYS A 182 -9.50 1.44 -12.31
C CYS A 182 -10.75 2.31 -12.13
N THR A 183 -10.91 2.96 -10.97
CA THR A 183 -12.09 3.80 -10.70
C THR A 183 -12.12 5.05 -11.56
N SER A 184 -10.97 5.68 -11.80
CA SER A 184 -10.86 6.83 -12.72
C SER A 184 -11.14 6.42 -14.17
N GLY A 185 -10.62 5.26 -14.58
CA GLY A 185 -10.87 4.70 -15.91
C GLY A 185 -12.35 4.39 -16.14
N LEU A 186 -13.00 3.74 -15.17
CA LEU A 186 -14.45 3.44 -15.22
C LEU A 186 -15.30 4.72 -15.30
N LEU A 187 -14.92 5.74 -14.52
CA LEU A 187 -15.60 7.04 -14.58
C LEU A 187 -15.38 7.70 -15.94
N ALA A 188 -14.15 7.73 -16.45
CA ALA A 188 -13.83 8.31 -17.76
C ALA A 188 -14.55 7.56 -18.89
N GLN A 189 -14.57 6.22 -18.85
CA GLN A 189 -15.29 5.39 -19.81
C GLN A 189 -16.79 5.75 -19.82
N LYS A 190 -17.39 5.84 -18.61
CA LYS A 190 -18.82 6.18 -18.48
C LYS A 190 -19.14 7.59 -19.00
N LEU A 191 -18.28 8.57 -18.76
CA LEU A 191 -18.49 9.97 -19.20
C LEU A 191 -18.24 10.18 -20.69
N GLN A 192 -17.27 9.47 -21.25
CA GLN A 192 -16.82 9.68 -22.63
C GLN A 192 -17.39 8.63 -23.59
N ASN A 193 -17.91 7.52 -23.08
CA ASN A 193 -18.40 6.37 -23.86
C ASN A 193 -17.33 5.86 -24.85
N LYS A 194 -16.09 5.70 -24.36
CA LYS A 194 -14.92 5.25 -25.12
C LYS A 194 -14.06 4.32 -24.27
N PRO A 195 -13.37 3.34 -24.88
CA PRO A 195 -12.41 2.53 -24.17
C PRO A 195 -11.31 3.41 -23.56
N GLN A 196 -10.78 3.00 -22.41
CA GLN A 196 -9.72 3.73 -21.72
C GLN A 196 -8.49 2.84 -21.62
N TYR A 197 -7.32 3.39 -21.95
CA TYR A 197 -6.03 2.77 -21.70
C TYR A 197 -5.31 3.53 -20.60
N ILE A 198 -4.83 2.81 -19.58
CA ILE A 198 -4.14 3.38 -18.44
C ILE A 198 -2.78 2.71 -18.31
N ASP A 199 -1.73 3.50 -18.46
CA ASP A 199 -0.35 3.13 -18.17
C ASP A 199 -0.05 3.47 -16.69
N LEU A 200 -0.01 2.47 -15.83
CA LEU A 200 0.31 2.61 -14.41
C LEU A 200 1.77 2.18 -14.17
N SER A 201 2.65 3.17 -14.09
CA SER A 201 4.05 2.98 -13.72
C SER A 201 4.20 2.98 -12.19
N LEU A 202 4.79 1.91 -11.63
CA LEU A 202 5.12 1.84 -10.21
C LEU A 202 6.08 2.97 -9.81
N LEU A 203 7.06 3.29 -10.66
CA LEU A 203 7.99 4.39 -10.42
C LEU A 203 7.27 5.73 -10.36
N ASP A 204 6.46 6.06 -11.37
CA ASP A 204 5.79 7.36 -11.47
C ASP A 204 4.84 7.59 -10.28
N ALA A 205 4.10 6.53 -9.91
CA ALA A 205 3.20 6.56 -8.76
C ALA A 205 3.92 6.64 -7.41
N THR A 206 5.19 6.22 -7.36
CA THR A 206 6.03 6.25 -6.15
C THR A 206 6.70 7.62 -5.94
N ILE A 207 7.05 8.33 -6.99
CA ILE A 207 7.74 9.64 -6.90
C ILE A 207 6.97 10.66 -6.03
N PRO A 208 5.64 10.83 -6.12
CA PRO A 208 4.91 11.77 -5.27
C PRO A 208 4.95 11.49 -3.77
N LEU A 209 5.34 10.30 -3.33
CA LEU A 209 5.55 10.00 -1.91
C LEU A 209 6.68 10.85 -1.30
N ASN A 210 7.53 11.42 -2.13
CA ASN A 210 8.59 12.37 -1.77
C ASN A 210 8.17 13.85 -1.87
N ALA A 211 6.90 14.18 -1.92
CA ALA A 211 6.42 15.53 -2.22
C ALA A 211 7.11 16.63 -1.37
N ILE A 212 7.32 16.41 -0.08
CA ILE A 212 7.99 17.36 0.81
C ILE A 212 9.46 17.54 0.41
N ALA A 213 10.19 16.45 0.28
CA ALA A 213 11.62 16.49 -0.05
C ALA A 213 11.89 17.10 -1.43
N HIS A 214 11.04 16.78 -2.42
CA HIS A 214 11.10 17.40 -3.75
C HIS A 214 10.81 18.90 -3.71
N SER A 215 9.79 19.33 -2.99
CA SER A 215 9.45 20.76 -2.85
C SER A 215 10.58 21.54 -2.20
N MET A 216 11.18 21.01 -1.12
CA MET A 216 12.34 21.63 -0.48
C MET A 216 13.54 21.69 -1.41
N SER A 217 13.83 20.64 -2.15
CA SER A 217 14.94 20.59 -3.10
C SER A 217 14.80 21.64 -4.22
N GLN A 218 13.61 21.83 -4.75
CA GLN A 218 13.33 22.90 -5.75
C GLN A 218 13.58 24.29 -5.19
N GLY A 219 13.35 24.50 -3.89
CA GLY A 219 13.68 25.74 -3.17
C GLY A 219 15.15 25.88 -2.78
N GLY A 220 16.03 24.97 -3.19
CA GLY A 220 17.46 24.97 -2.84
C GLY A 220 17.77 24.47 -1.43
N ALA A 221 16.77 23.96 -0.70
CA ALA A 221 16.96 23.35 0.62
C ALA A 221 17.21 21.83 0.49
N SER A 222 17.88 21.26 1.48
CA SER A 222 18.15 19.81 1.54
C SER A 222 17.34 19.19 2.68
N TYR A 223 16.36 18.36 2.36
CA TYR A 223 15.60 17.61 3.37
C TYR A 223 16.51 16.69 4.22
N LYS A 224 17.61 16.16 3.66
CA LYS A 224 18.57 15.35 4.41
C LYS A 224 19.27 16.12 5.54
N LYS A 225 19.45 17.44 5.37
CA LYS A 225 20.07 18.29 6.40
C LYS A 225 19.09 18.69 7.48
N THR A 226 17.79 18.71 7.17
CA THR A 226 16.70 19.08 8.08
C THR A 226 15.54 18.10 7.97
N PRO A 227 15.73 16.80 8.33
CA PRO A 227 14.71 15.77 8.18
C PRO A 227 13.67 15.86 9.32
N ILE A 228 12.92 16.94 9.37
CA ILE A 228 11.99 17.28 10.47
C ILE A 228 10.96 16.18 10.77
N LEU A 229 10.52 15.43 9.74
CA LEU A 229 9.58 14.32 9.90
C LEU A 229 10.27 12.93 9.89
N SER A 230 11.57 12.87 10.17
CA SER A 230 12.34 11.62 10.17
C SER A 230 13.18 11.47 11.45
N GLY A 231 12.65 11.95 12.59
CA GLY A 231 13.28 11.78 13.90
C GLY A 231 14.32 12.83 14.28
N MET A 232 14.44 13.93 13.51
CA MET A 232 15.26 15.07 13.93
C MET A 232 14.66 15.77 15.16
N LEU A 233 13.33 15.92 15.18
CA LEU A 233 12.63 16.56 16.27
C LEU A 233 12.39 15.57 17.42
N VAL A 234 12.61 16.00 18.64
CA VAL A 234 12.36 15.18 19.84
C VAL A 234 10.88 14.85 20.04
N ASN A 235 9.98 15.71 19.61
CA ASN A 235 8.53 15.52 19.67
C ASN A 235 7.96 14.84 18.41
N TYR A 236 8.83 14.43 17.47
CA TYR A 236 8.48 13.57 16.34
C TYR A 236 9.53 12.47 16.20
N ASN A 237 9.44 11.45 17.04
CA ASN A 237 10.46 10.42 17.18
C ASN A 237 9.90 9.13 17.78
N VAL A 238 10.75 8.11 17.84
CA VAL A 238 10.46 6.84 18.51
C VAL A 238 11.33 6.68 19.76
N TYR A 239 10.76 6.06 20.81
CA TYR A 239 11.43 5.91 22.08
C TYR A 239 11.26 4.49 22.65
N GLU A 240 12.35 3.95 23.16
CA GLU A 240 12.37 2.66 23.82
C GLU A 240 11.84 2.77 25.26
N CYS A 241 10.95 1.85 25.61
CA CYS A 241 10.34 1.76 26.93
C CYS A 241 11.11 0.84 27.88
N LEU A 242 10.65 0.77 29.14
CA LEU A 242 11.25 -0.06 30.19
C LEU A 242 11.37 -1.54 29.80
N ASP A 243 10.37 -2.07 29.09
CA ASP A 243 10.27 -3.47 28.65
C ASP A 243 10.99 -3.77 27.32
N GLY A 244 11.77 -2.82 26.79
CA GLY A 244 12.45 -2.95 25.48
C GLY A 244 11.54 -2.79 24.26
N LYS A 245 10.22 -2.62 24.44
CA LYS A 245 9.28 -2.26 23.40
C LYS A 245 9.31 -0.75 23.15
N TRP A 246 8.62 -0.29 22.09
CA TRP A 246 8.77 1.07 21.59
C TRP A 246 7.44 1.81 21.52
N VAL A 247 7.52 3.13 21.63
CA VAL A 247 6.42 4.07 21.36
C VAL A 247 6.82 5.07 20.29
N ALA A 248 5.85 5.60 19.56
CA ALA A 248 6.01 6.71 18.64
C ALA A 248 5.32 7.94 19.23
N LEU A 249 6.06 9.06 19.29
CA LEU A 249 5.55 10.37 19.68
C LEU A 249 5.53 11.27 18.44
N GLY A 250 4.34 11.78 18.05
CA GLY A 250 4.12 12.65 16.90
C GLY A 250 3.50 14.01 17.28
N ALA A 251 3.88 14.56 18.42
CA ALA A 251 3.30 15.76 19.02
C ALA A 251 3.87 17.05 18.41
N LEU A 252 3.66 17.26 17.10
CA LEU A 252 4.21 18.41 16.36
C LEU A 252 3.57 19.73 16.81
N GLU A 253 2.25 19.78 16.90
CA GLU A 253 1.51 20.98 17.28
C GLU A 253 1.61 21.24 18.78
N PRO A 254 1.67 22.51 19.22
CA PRO A 254 1.80 22.89 20.64
C PRO A 254 0.72 22.28 21.53
N LYS A 255 -0.51 22.15 21.04
CA LYS A 255 -1.60 21.56 21.84
C LYS A 255 -1.32 20.10 22.22
N PHE A 256 -0.81 19.29 21.31
CA PHE A 256 -0.49 17.88 21.55
C PHE A 256 0.77 17.74 22.41
N TRP A 257 1.78 18.58 22.16
CA TRP A 257 2.98 18.64 22.97
C TRP A 257 2.66 19.06 24.42
N ASN A 258 1.86 20.12 24.60
CA ASN A 258 1.47 20.58 25.93
C ASN A 258 0.62 19.57 26.68
N ALA A 259 -0.27 18.83 25.98
CA ALA A 259 -1.01 17.71 26.57
C ALA A 259 -0.06 16.56 26.99
N PHE A 260 0.98 16.28 26.19
CA PHE A 260 2.02 15.34 26.58
C PHE A 260 2.77 15.82 27.82
N CYS A 261 3.16 17.09 27.91
CA CYS A 261 3.81 17.66 29.07
C CYS A 261 2.94 17.56 30.35
N GLU A 262 1.63 17.76 30.22
CA GLU A 262 0.67 17.55 31.34
C GLU A 262 0.62 16.08 31.77
N MET A 263 0.50 15.18 30.79
CA MET A 263 0.45 13.74 31.04
C MET A 263 1.67 13.23 31.83
N VAL A 264 2.85 13.81 31.58
CA VAL A 264 4.11 13.37 32.20
C VAL A 264 4.54 14.25 33.37
N ASP A 265 3.71 15.19 33.80
CA ASP A 265 3.97 16.17 34.87
C ASP A 265 5.29 16.96 34.65
N LYS A 266 5.42 17.50 33.43
CA LYS A 266 6.54 18.36 33.02
C LYS A 266 6.05 19.69 32.48
N PRO A 267 5.42 20.54 33.31
CA PRO A 267 4.87 21.82 32.83
C PRO A 267 5.91 22.78 32.25
N ASP A 268 7.17 22.67 32.72
CA ASP A 268 8.28 23.49 32.23
C ASP A 268 8.68 23.16 30.76
N TRP A 269 8.26 22.00 30.24
CA TRP A 269 8.52 21.59 28.85
C TRP A 269 7.48 22.15 27.87
N LYS A 270 6.42 22.80 28.35
CA LYS A 270 5.37 23.35 27.49
C LYS A 270 5.88 24.45 26.58
N ARG A 271 5.36 24.45 25.35
CA ARG A 271 5.58 25.54 24.39
C ARG A 271 4.63 26.70 24.66
N LYS A 272 5.14 27.92 24.51
CA LYS A 272 4.36 29.15 24.61
C LYS A 272 3.81 29.60 23.25
N THR A 273 4.52 29.29 22.16
CA THR A 273 4.13 29.66 20.79
C THR A 273 4.45 28.55 19.81
N ASP A 274 3.81 28.58 18.63
CA ASP A 274 4.04 27.62 17.54
C ASP A 274 5.47 27.67 16.98
N MET A 275 6.12 28.83 17.11
CA MET A 275 7.47 29.09 16.60
C MET A 275 8.58 28.77 17.62
N GLU A 276 8.22 28.44 18.86
CA GLU A 276 9.19 28.12 19.88
C GLU A 276 9.78 26.73 19.60
N LEU A 277 11.04 26.71 19.17
CA LEU A 277 11.77 25.48 19.01
C LEU A 277 11.98 24.83 20.37
N ILE A 278 11.80 23.52 20.41
CA ILE A 278 11.98 22.72 21.63
C ILE A 278 13.46 22.66 22.02
N ASP A 279 14.36 22.99 21.09
CA ASP A 279 15.81 22.97 21.28
C ASP A 279 16.24 23.93 22.42
N GLY A 280 16.86 23.35 23.46
CA GLY A 280 17.43 24.07 24.58
C GLY A 280 16.63 24.03 25.90
N ILE A 281 15.34 23.59 25.87
CA ILE A 281 14.55 23.43 27.10
C ILE A 281 14.82 22.06 27.72
N PHE A 282 14.98 21.01 26.87
CA PHE A 282 15.34 19.64 27.26
C PHE A 282 15.98 18.93 26.04
N SER A 283 16.63 17.83 26.30
CA SER A 283 17.33 17.04 25.29
C SER A 283 16.56 15.76 24.88
N LYS A 284 16.90 15.17 23.74
CA LYS A 284 16.40 13.83 23.37
C LYS A 284 16.67 12.81 24.48
N LYS A 285 17.79 12.93 25.20
CA LYS A 285 18.15 12.06 26.32
C LYS A 285 17.16 12.13 27.48
N ASP A 286 16.58 13.31 27.75
CA ASP A 286 15.59 13.46 28.80
C ASP A 286 14.31 12.66 28.48
N LEU A 287 13.88 12.66 27.21
CA LEU A 287 12.76 11.82 26.77
C LEU A 287 13.11 10.33 26.76
N GLU A 288 14.31 9.97 26.34
CA GLU A 288 14.79 8.58 26.41
C GLU A 288 14.76 8.05 27.84
N LEU A 289 15.22 8.84 28.81
CA LEU A 289 15.15 8.48 30.24
C LEU A 289 13.71 8.44 30.74
N LEU A 290 12.86 9.37 30.33
CA LEU A 290 11.45 9.38 30.72
C LEU A 290 10.73 8.13 30.22
N PHE A 291 10.87 7.77 28.94
CA PHE A 291 10.20 6.61 28.38
C PHE A 291 10.67 5.28 28.99
N LYS A 292 11.90 5.19 29.50
CA LYS A 292 12.42 4.05 30.26
C LYS A 292 11.80 3.88 31.64
N THR A 293 10.95 4.81 32.11
CA THR A 293 10.31 4.69 33.43
C THR A 293 9.08 3.80 33.46
N LYS A 294 8.49 3.47 32.31
CA LYS A 294 7.28 2.64 32.17
C LYS A 294 7.38 1.71 30.97
N THR A 295 6.61 0.64 31.00
CA THR A 295 6.45 -0.25 29.85
C THR A 295 5.67 0.42 28.72
N ARG A 296 5.79 -0.08 27.49
CA ARG A 296 5.03 0.40 26.32
C ARG A 296 3.52 0.45 26.60
N ASP A 297 2.99 -0.60 27.20
CA ASP A 297 1.55 -0.72 27.47
C ASP A 297 1.07 0.18 28.62
N GLU A 298 1.95 0.51 29.58
CA GLU A 298 1.66 1.53 30.60
C GLU A 298 1.60 2.92 29.98
N TRP A 299 2.53 3.27 29.08
CA TRP A 299 2.48 4.50 28.30
C TRP A 299 1.21 4.60 27.44
N ALA A 300 0.86 3.52 26.74
CA ALA A 300 -0.35 3.47 25.94
C ALA A 300 -1.64 3.62 26.75
N ARG A 301 -1.67 3.11 27.99
CA ARG A 301 -2.80 3.31 28.91
C ARG A 301 -2.89 4.73 29.42
N LEU A 302 -1.76 5.30 29.82
CA LEU A 302 -1.70 6.67 30.32
C LEU A 302 -2.15 7.68 29.27
N SER A 303 -1.76 7.48 28.01
CA SER A 303 -2.12 8.39 26.90
C SER A 303 -3.60 8.37 26.52
N LYS A 304 -4.40 7.41 26.99
CA LYS A 304 -5.83 7.33 26.60
C LYS A 304 -6.67 8.53 27.01
N ASP A 305 -6.29 9.16 28.10
CA ASP A 305 -7.02 10.31 28.65
C ASP A 305 -6.46 11.65 28.17
N TYR A 306 -5.44 11.61 27.32
CA TYR A 306 -4.74 12.78 26.80
C TYR A 306 -4.59 12.71 25.28
N ASP A 307 -4.80 13.82 24.59
CA ASP A 307 -4.60 13.94 23.15
C ASP A 307 -3.14 14.31 22.81
N THR A 308 -2.24 13.33 22.96
CA THR A 308 -0.78 13.54 22.96
C THR A 308 -0.07 13.09 21.69
N CYS A 309 -0.77 12.51 20.71
CA CYS A 309 -0.16 11.82 19.56
C CYS A 309 0.91 10.78 19.97
N LEU A 310 0.75 10.13 21.14
CA LEU A 310 1.58 9.03 21.59
C LEU A 310 0.89 7.70 21.26
N SER A 311 1.62 6.82 20.54
CA SER A 311 1.09 5.51 20.14
C SER A 311 2.09 4.40 20.45
N PRO A 312 1.64 3.21 20.90
CA PRO A 312 2.51 2.05 20.99
C PRO A 312 2.93 1.59 19.57
N ILE A 313 4.19 1.23 19.40
CA ILE A 313 4.64 0.49 18.20
C ILE A 313 4.28 -0.97 18.43
N LEU A 314 3.28 -1.44 17.69
CA LEU A 314 2.81 -2.82 17.79
C LEU A 314 3.73 -3.75 17.01
N GLU A 315 3.98 -4.93 17.56
CA GLU A 315 4.53 -6.04 16.78
C GLU A 315 3.49 -6.53 15.77
N ILE A 316 3.92 -7.08 14.64
CA ILE A 316 3.01 -7.45 13.55
C ILE A 316 1.94 -8.45 14.01
N GLU A 317 2.27 -9.33 14.94
CA GLU A 317 1.38 -10.32 15.53
C GLU A 317 0.30 -9.68 16.42
N GLU A 318 0.59 -8.53 17.05
CA GLU A 318 -0.33 -7.80 17.90
C GLU A 318 -1.38 -7.02 17.11
N VAL A 319 -1.09 -6.68 15.85
CA VAL A 319 -1.96 -5.84 14.99
C VAL A 319 -3.31 -6.48 14.77
N ILE A 320 -3.33 -7.80 14.55
CA ILE A 320 -4.56 -8.55 14.23
C ILE A 320 -5.55 -8.57 15.41
N ASP A 321 -5.03 -8.53 16.64
CA ASP A 321 -5.81 -8.57 17.86
C ASP A 321 -6.12 -7.18 18.45
N HIS A 322 -5.60 -6.13 17.82
CA HIS A 322 -5.83 -4.77 18.32
C HIS A 322 -7.30 -4.36 18.19
N ARG A 323 -7.94 -4.01 19.32
CA ARG A 323 -9.38 -3.75 19.44
C ARG A 323 -9.94 -2.77 18.39
N HIS A 324 -9.23 -1.66 18.13
CA HIS A 324 -9.67 -0.67 17.13
C HIS A 324 -9.64 -1.26 15.72
N ILE A 325 -8.60 -2.04 15.38
CA ILE A 325 -8.42 -2.68 14.07
C ILE A 325 -9.53 -3.72 13.84
N GLN A 326 -9.82 -4.54 14.88
CA GLN A 326 -10.93 -5.50 14.84
C GLN A 326 -12.28 -4.79 14.67
N GLY A 327 -12.54 -3.71 15.43
CA GLY A 327 -13.79 -2.94 15.32
C GLY A 327 -13.99 -2.29 13.95
N ARG A 328 -12.91 -2.01 13.24
CA ARG A 328 -12.95 -1.50 11.85
C ARG A 328 -13.02 -2.59 10.79
N GLN A 329 -12.92 -3.86 11.18
CA GLN A 329 -12.93 -5.00 10.24
C GLN A 329 -11.85 -4.89 9.14
N VAL A 330 -10.66 -4.43 9.51
CA VAL A 330 -9.51 -4.33 8.59
C VAL A 330 -9.10 -5.73 8.13
N PHE A 331 -9.20 -6.70 9.04
CA PHE A 331 -9.05 -8.11 8.73
C PHE A 331 -10.41 -8.81 8.77
N ILE A 332 -10.62 -9.72 7.83
CA ILE A 332 -11.81 -10.58 7.75
C ILE A 332 -11.41 -12.05 7.86
N ASP A 333 -12.26 -12.84 8.50
CA ASP A 333 -12.09 -14.28 8.55
C ASP A 333 -12.43 -14.91 7.21
N THR A 334 -11.47 -15.61 6.64
CA THR A 334 -11.58 -16.25 5.34
C THR A 334 -11.33 -17.73 5.45
N LYS A 335 -12.30 -18.51 5.00
CA LYS A 335 -12.17 -19.96 4.96
C LYS A 335 -11.41 -20.38 3.71
N VAL A 336 -10.25 -21.02 3.92
CA VAL A 336 -9.43 -21.60 2.87
C VAL A 336 -9.30 -23.10 3.18
N LYS A 337 -10.02 -23.93 2.43
CA LYS A 337 -10.18 -25.36 2.68
C LYS A 337 -10.68 -25.64 4.11
N ASP A 338 -9.89 -26.29 4.92
CA ASP A 338 -10.19 -26.67 6.33
C ASP A 338 -9.69 -25.65 7.36
N LYS A 339 -9.04 -24.58 6.92
CA LYS A 339 -8.48 -23.54 7.80
C LYS A 339 -9.17 -22.20 7.61
N THR A 340 -9.28 -21.47 8.71
CA THR A 340 -9.66 -20.05 8.69
C THR A 340 -8.38 -19.22 8.80
N ILE A 341 -8.21 -18.26 7.89
CA ILE A 341 -7.11 -17.29 7.90
C ILE A 341 -7.67 -15.88 7.96
N LYS A 342 -6.87 -14.94 8.46
CA LYS A 342 -7.18 -13.52 8.37
C LYS A 342 -6.69 -12.98 7.03
N THR A 343 -7.57 -12.30 6.31
CA THR A 343 -7.26 -11.62 5.06
C THR A 343 -7.69 -10.16 5.13
N TYR A 344 -7.29 -9.36 4.17
CA TYR A 344 -7.60 -7.92 4.18
C TYR A 344 -9.05 -7.68 3.75
N GLY A 345 -9.78 -6.85 4.52
CA GLY A 345 -11.07 -6.31 4.14
C GLY A 345 -10.96 -5.13 3.16
N ALA A 346 -12.09 -4.47 2.92
CA ALA A 346 -12.10 -3.27 2.07
C ALA A 346 -11.22 -2.15 2.67
N PRO A 347 -10.47 -1.41 1.83
CA PRO A 347 -9.53 -0.39 2.30
C PRO A 347 -10.24 0.84 2.89
N PHE A 348 -11.50 1.02 2.56
CA PHE A 348 -12.40 2.04 3.11
C PHE A 348 -13.83 1.54 3.07
N LYS A 349 -14.73 2.22 3.81
CA LYS A 349 -16.14 1.90 3.87
C LYS A 349 -16.95 2.97 3.18
N THR A 350 -17.99 2.54 2.44
CA THR A 350 -18.96 3.42 1.78
C THR A 350 -20.35 3.15 2.32
N TYR A 351 -21.16 4.19 2.42
CA TYR A 351 -22.50 4.13 2.99
C TYR A 351 -23.48 4.91 2.11
N SER A 352 -24.73 4.42 2.03
CA SER A 352 -25.87 5.13 1.43
C SER A 352 -27.05 5.20 2.40
#